data_9468a5a5f662ead13e3572cc815f833e
#
_entry.id   9468a5a5f662ead13e3572cc815f833e
#
_cell.length_a   1.000
_cell.length_b   1.000
_cell.length_c   1.000
_cell.angle_alpha   90.00
_cell.angle_beta   90.00
_cell.angle_gamma   90.00
#
_symmetry.space_group_name_H-M   'P 1'
#
loop_
_entity.id
_entity.type
_entity.pdbx_description
1 polymer ?
#
loop_
_entity_poly.entity_id
_entity_poly.type
_entity_poly.pdbx_seq_one_letter_code
_entity_poly.pdbx_strand_id
1 'polypeptide(L)'
;MEQFLNGHDRALVLMPRGHAKTTQLLHRAARLIGVHKGQIRVGILTAVLSDALARSRAVRALVEHPRFAEVFEWAQQGVIGTKWTDEVWTIKGTNLGKDATCFADGVGSIKPGARLDVLLADDMVGIKENATPLQRQKSSETYWQVVDPMLVPGSKRWYIGTRWHEDDFYAELTRKGVPTYQRRSLEDSGPLWPEMYTEEVLLQKKEELGGPIFSLQYQNDVTQMGGNIFRYDFLQYVDRVPA
;
A
#
# COMPACT_ATOMS: atom_id res chain seq x y z
N MET A 1 3.16 6.16 -11.41
CA MET A 1 2.57 5.03 -10.67
C MET A 1 1.64 4.18 -11.54
N GLU A 2 0.64 4.74 -12.18
CA GLU A 2 -0.37 4.00 -12.97
C GLU A 2 0.27 3.14 -14.08
N GLN A 3 1.14 3.72 -14.92
CA GLN A 3 1.87 2.97 -15.97
C GLN A 3 2.69 1.81 -15.40
N PHE A 4 3.35 2.03 -14.25
CA PHE A 4 4.14 1.01 -13.59
C PHE A 4 3.26 -0.17 -13.12
N LEU A 5 2.14 0.11 -12.47
CA LEU A 5 1.20 -0.92 -12.01
C LEU A 5 0.51 -1.65 -13.18
N ASN A 6 0.34 -1.00 -14.34
CA ASN A 6 -0.21 -1.65 -15.53
C ASN A 6 0.75 -2.70 -16.14
N GLY A 7 2.05 -2.49 -15.98
CA GLY A 7 3.06 -3.42 -16.48
C GLY A 7 3.40 -4.59 -15.56
N HIS A 8 2.84 -4.61 -14.33
CA HIS A 8 3.26 -5.59 -13.33
C HIS A 8 2.07 -6.16 -12.55
N ASP A 9 1.92 -7.49 -12.56
CA ASP A 9 0.92 -8.18 -11.72
C ASP A 9 1.34 -8.21 -10.25
N ARG A 10 2.63 -8.14 -9.97
CA ARG A 10 3.21 -7.98 -8.64
C ARG A 10 4.10 -6.76 -8.61
N ALA A 11 3.80 -5.79 -7.74
CA ALA A 11 4.53 -4.54 -7.70
C ALA A 11 4.54 -3.91 -6.32
N LEU A 12 5.66 -3.26 -5.98
CA LEU A 12 5.82 -2.42 -4.78
C LEU A 12 5.92 -0.95 -5.21
N VAL A 13 5.12 -0.09 -4.60
CA VAL A 13 5.16 1.35 -4.80
C VAL A 13 5.47 2.04 -3.47
N LEU A 14 6.61 2.68 -3.39
CA LEU A 14 7.06 3.47 -2.26
C LEU A 14 7.02 4.95 -2.66
N MET A 15 6.03 5.66 -2.15
CA MET A 15 5.83 7.09 -2.44
C MET A 15 5.71 7.89 -1.13
N PRO A 16 6.08 9.16 -1.15
CA PRO A 16 6.01 10.02 0.02
C PRO A 16 4.61 10.12 0.60
N ARG A 17 4.53 10.43 1.87
CA ARG A 17 3.26 10.71 2.54
C ARG A 17 2.56 11.91 1.89
N GLY A 18 1.23 11.85 1.75
CA GLY A 18 0.45 12.93 1.13
C GLY A 18 0.47 13.00 -0.40
N HIS A 19 1.20 12.12 -1.10
CA HIS A 19 1.33 12.13 -2.56
C HIS A 19 0.32 11.22 -3.28
N ALA A 20 -0.92 11.19 -2.82
CA ALA A 20 -2.08 10.55 -3.44
C ALA A 20 -1.95 9.05 -3.79
N LYS A 21 -0.96 8.33 -3.20
CA LYS A 21 -0.75 6.91 -3.49
C LYS A 21 -1.98 6.04 -3.19
N THR A 22 -2.58 6.20 -2.01
CA THR A 22 -3.81 5.51 -1.61
C THR A 22 -4.97 5.86 -2.53
N THR A 23 -5.18 7.14 -2.84
CA THR A 23 -6.25 7.60 -3.74
C THR A 23 -6.17 6.91 -5.10
N GLN A 24 -4.99 6.86 -5.72
CA GLN A 24 -4.80 6.17 -6.99
C GLN A 24 -5.12 4.68 -6.90
N LEU A 25 -4.72 4.02 -5.79
CA LEU A 25 -5.00 2.61 -5.56
C LEU A 25 -6.51 2.33 -5.48
N LEU A 26 -7.26 3.18 -4.75
CA LEU A 26 -8.71 3.03 -4.58
C LEU A 26 -9.47 3.25 -5.90
N HIS A 27 -9.09 4.24 -6.69
CA HIS A 27 -9.65 4.43 -8.04
C HIS A 27 -9.35 3.22 -8.95
N ARG A 28 -8.16 2.65 -8.83
CA ARG A 28 -7.81 1.43 -9.55
C ARG A 28 -8.67 0.24 -9.14
N ALA A 29 -8.97 0.10 -7.84
CA ALA A 29 -9.89 -0.92 -7.34
C ALA A 29 -11.29 -0.76 -7.98
N ALA A 30 -11.86 0.45 -7.91
CA ALA A 30 -13.16 0.74 -8.50
C ALA A 30 -13.17 0.45 -10.02
N ARG A 31 -12.12 0.86 -10.75
CA ARG A 31 -11.99 0.56 -12.18
C ARG A 31 -11.97 -0.94 -12.48
N LEU A 32 -11.22 -1.74 -11.71
CA LEU A 32 -11.20 -3.20 -11.88
C LEU A 32 -12.58 -3.82 -11.63
N ILE A 33 -13.27 -3.39 -10.58
CA ILE A 33 -14.63 -3.83 -10.27
C ILE A 33 -15.55 -3.48 -11.45
N GLY A 34 -15.43 -2.29 -12.03
CA GLY A 34 -16.20 -1.84 -13.19
C GLY A 34 -15.95 -2.70 -14.42
N VAL A 35 -14.70 -2.90 -14.79
CA VAL A 35 -14.28 -3.70 -15.97
C VAL A 35 -14.74 -5.15 -15.85
N HIS A 36 -14.63 -5.74 -14.67
CA HIS A 36 -15.02 -7.13 -14.41
C HIS A 36 -16.50 -7.28 -14.00
N LYS A 37 -17.29 -6.22 -14.06
CA LYS A 37 -18.73 -6.21 -13.69
C LYS A 37 -18.97 -6.79 -12.28
N GLY A 38 -18.05 -6.51 -11.36
CA GLY A 38 -18.08 -7.07 -10.00
C GLY A 38 -17.65 -8.53 -9.87
N GLN A 39 -17.43 -9.26 -10.96
CA GLN A 39 -16.97 -10.66 -10.98
C GLN A 39 -15.46 -10.76 -10.70
N ILE A 40 -15.01 -10.14 -9.62
CA ILE A 40 -13.62 -10.07 -9.19
C ILE A 40 -13.58 -9.97 -7.66
N ARG A 41 -12.60 -10.61 -7.03
CA ARG A 41 -12.41 -10.61 -5.58
C ARG A 41 -11.23 -9.72 -5.24
N VAL A 42 -11.52 -8.57 -4.69
CA VAL A 42 -10.54 -7.55 -4.29
C VAL A 42 -10.34 -7.59 -2.78
N GLY A 43 -9.12 -7.86 -2.34
CA GLY A 43 -8.70 -7.73 -0.94
C GLY A 43 -8.05 -6.37 -0.70
N ILE A 44 -8.51 -5.64 0.31
CA ILE A 44 -7.90 -4.40 0.80
C ILE A 44 -7.30 -4.68 2.16
N LEU A 45 -5.98 -4.61 2.27
CA LEU A 45 -5.25 -4.86 3.51
C LEU A 45 -4.42 -3.66 3.92
N THR A 46 -4.48 -3.37 5.21
CA THR A 46 -3.68 -2.32 5.87
C THR A 46 -3.10 -2.85 7.17
N ALA A 47 -2.24 -2.11 7.85
CA ALA A 47 -1.74 -2.49 9.17
C ALA A 47 -2.89 -2.62 10.19
N VAL A 48 -3.88 -1.73 10.14
CA VAL A 48 -4.96 -1.59 11.12
C VAL A 48 -6.33 -1.75 10.47
N LEU A 49 -7.21 -2.55 11.06
CA LEU A 49 -8.55 -2.82 10.54
C LEU A 49 -9.36 -1.54 10.23
N SER A 50 -9.35 -0.54 11.11
CA SER A 50 -10.08 0.72 10.90
C SER A 50 -9.72 1.40 9.58
N ASP A 51 -8.46 1.31 9.19
CA ASP A 51 -7.94 1.89 7.97
C ASP A 51 -8.40 1.10 6.73
N ALA A 52 -8.40 -0.23 6.80
CA ALA A 52 -8.92 -1.08 5.74
C ALA A 52 -10.41 -0.79 5.49
N LEU A 53 -11.21 -0.68 6.57
CA LEU A 53 -12.63 -0.34 6.49
C LEU A 53 -12.86 1.05 5.86
N ALA A 54 -12.05 2.05 6.21
CA ALA A 54 -12.12 3.37 5.61
C ALA A 54 -11.84 3.33 4.09
N ARG A 55 -10.85 2.56 3.67
CA ARG A 55 -10.52 2.37 2.24
C ARG A 55 -11.62 1.61 1.50
N SER A 56 -12.19 0.57 2.11
CA SER A 56 -13.33 -0.17 1.56
C SER A 56 -14.54 0.74 1.35
N ARG A 57 -14.90 1.58 2.34
CA ARG A 57 -15.95 2.60 2.19
C ARG A 57 -15.67 3.55 1.03
N ALA A 58 -14.43 3.99 0.88
CA ALA A 58 -14.06 4.89 -0.21
C ALA A 58 -14.22 4.22 -1.59
N VAL A 59 -13.82 2.96 -1.76
CA VAL A 59 -14.04 2.21 -3.01
C VAL A 59 -15.54 2.02 -3.25
N ARG A 60 -16.30 1.68 -2.21
CA ARG A 60 -17.75 1.54 -2.29
C ARG A 60 -18.44 2.83 -2.74
N ALA A 61 -18.04 3.97 -2.16
CA ALA A 61 -18.54 5.29 -2.58
C ALA A 61 -18.20 5.61 -4.05
N LEU A 62 -17.04 5.17 -4.55
CA LEU A 62 -16.69 5.33 -5.96
C LEU A 62 -17.60 4.51 -6.88
N VAL A 63 -17.91 3.24 -6.52
CA VAL A 63 -18.78 2.40 -7.36
C VAL A 63 -20.26 2.78 -7.26
N GLU A 64 -20.69 3.43 -6.17
CA GLU A 64 -22.03 4.00 -6.00
C GLU A 64 -22.21 5.36 -6.71
N HIS A 65 -21.11 6.03 -7.04
CA HIS A 65 -21.17 7.37 -7.63
C HIS A 65 -21.82 7.34 -9.02
N PRO A 66 -22.73 8.29 -9.37
CA PRO A 66 -23.42 8.31 -10.66
C PRO A 66 -22.48 8.23 -11.87
N ARG A 67 -21.33 8.89 -11.84
CA ARG A 67 -20.32 8.81 -12.91
C ARG A 67 -19.76 7.40 -13.12
N PHE A 68 -19.80 6.53 -12.12
CA PHE A 68 -19.40 5.14 -12.31
C PHE A 68 -20.37 4.43 -13.28
N ALA A 69 -21.67 4.66 -13.14
CA ALA A 69 -22.68 4.10 -14.03
C ALA A 69 -22.67 4.74 -15.44
N GLU A 70 -22.19 5.99 -15.56
CA GLU A 70 -21.95 6.61 -16.87
C GLU A 70 -20.81 5.91 -17.64
N VAL A 71 -19.78 5.44 -16.93
CA VAL A 71 -18.62 4.73 -17.52
C VAL A 71 -18.92 3.23 -17.70
N PHE A 72 -19.62 2.63 -16.75
CA PHE A 72 -19.94 1.21 -16.74
C PHE A 72 -21.46 0.99 -16.79
N GLU A 73 -22.02 0.92 -18.00
CA GLU A 73 -23.46 0.85 -18.25
C GLU A 73 -24.20 -0.21 -17.42
N TRP A 74 -23.56 -1.35 -17.16
CA TRP A 74 -24.14 -2.41 -16.32
C TRP A 74 -24.50 -1.92 -14.90
N ALA A 75 -23.80 -0.93 -14.38
CA ALA A 75 -24.02 -0.37 -13.04
C ALA A 75 -25.28 0.49 -12.95
N GLN A 76 -25.89 0.88 -14.07
CA GLN A 76 -27.19 1.61 -14.11
C GLN A 76 -28.32 0.79 -13.49
N GLN A 77 -28.21 -0.52 -13.45
CA GLN A 77 -29.18 -1.42 -12.80
C GLN A 77 -29.02 -1.51 -11.27
N GLY A 78 -28.10 -0.71 -10.72
CA GLY A 78 -27.72 -0.71 -9.31
C GLY A 78 -26.58 -1.66 -9.01
N VAL A 79 -25.75 -1.27 -8.04
CA VAL A 79 -24.51 -2.00 -7.68
C VAL A 79 -24.63 -2.76 -6.36
N ILE A 80 -25.60 -2.43 -5.51
CA ILE A 80 -25.72 -2.96 -4.15
C ILE A 80 -26.13 -4.44 -4.19
N GLY A 81 -25.27 -5.31 -3.72
CA GLY A 81 -25.50 -6.76 -3.63
C GLY A 81 -26.08 -7.19 -2.27
N THR A 82 -26.04 -8.48 -2.02
CA THR A 82 -26.63 -9.08 -0.80
C THR A 82 -25.82 -8.83 0.47
N LYS A 83 -24.50 -8.61 0.35
CA LYS A 83 -23.62 -8.17 1.44
C LYS A 83 -23.18 -6.75 1.13
N TRP A 84 -23.35 -5.82 2.08
CA TRP A 84 -23.02 -4.41 1.89
C TRP A 84 -22.55 -3.78 3.20
N THR A 85 -21.44 -4.30 3.73
CA THR A 85 -20.77 -3.79 4.96
C THR A 85 -19.45 -3.13 4.61
N ASP A 86 -18.81 -2.50 5.56
CA ASP A 86 -17.47 -1.91 5.35
C ASP A 86 -16.39 -2.97 5.19
N GLU A 87 -16.57 -4.12 5.81
CA GLU A 87 -15.63 -5.23 5.82
C GLU A 87 -15.77 -6.13 4.59
N VAL A 88 -17.02 -6.41 4.20
CA VAL A 88 -17.33 -7.34 3.10
C VAL A 88 -18.53 -6.84 2.31
N TRP A 89 -18.38 -6.73 0.99
CA TRP A 89 -19.50 -6.39 0.13
C TRP A 89 -19.43 -7.04 -1.26
N THR A 90 -20.60 -7.20 -1.86
CA THR A 90 -20.78 -7.84 -3.17
C THR A 90 -21.50 -6.90 -4.12
N ILE A 91 -21.13 -6.91 -5.39
CA ILE A 91 -21.91 -6.26 -6.45
C ILE A 91 -23.13 -7.11 -6.77
N LYS A 92 -24.25 -6.45 -7.06
CA LYS A 92 -25.51 -7.07 -7.47
C LYS A 92 -25.31 -7.98 -8.69
N GLY A 93 -25.85 -9.18 -8.63
CA GLY A 93 -25.80 -10.15 -9.72
C GLY A 93 -24.47 -10.89 -9.87
N THR A 94 -23.50 -10.69 -8.96
CA THR A 94 -22.27 -11.47 -8.98
C THR A 94 -22.45 -12.88 -8.41
N ASN A 95 -21.69 -13.83 -8.97
CA ASN A 95 -21.64 -15.19 -8.49
C ASN A 95 -20.17 -15.58 -8.16
N LEU A 96 -19.74 -15.23 -6.97
CA LEU A 96 -18.39 -15.51 -6.46
C LEU A 96 -18.37 -16.65 -5.42
N GLY A 97 -19.43 -17.45 -5.37
CA GLY A 97 -19.61 -18.51 -4.39
C GLY A 97 -19.71 -17.93 -2.96
N LYS A 98 -18.82 -18.39 -2.07
CA LYS A 98 -18.75 -17.88 -0.68
C LYS A 98 -18.04 -16.53 -0.55
N ASP A 99 -17.26 -16.14 -1.56
CA ASP A 99 -16.42 -14.94 -1.54
C ASP A 99 -17.23 -13.68 -1.90
N ALA A 100 -16.60 -12.53 -1.80
CA ALA A 100 -17.20 -11.23 -2.06
C ALA A 100 -16.43 -10.45 -3.13
N THR A 101 -17.05 -9.43 -3.70
CA THR A 101 -16.38 -8.50 -4.63
C THR A 101 -15.27 -7.74 -3.90
N CYS A 102 -15.50 -7.35 -2.66
CA CYS A 102 -14.48 -6.71 -1.83
C CYS A 102 -14.46 -7.31 -0.42
N PHE A 103 -13.26 -7.48 0.08
CA PHE A 103 -12.95 -7.89 1.45
C PHE A 103 -11.89 -6.96 2.00
N ALA A 104 -12.09 -6.41 3.21
CA ALA A 104 -11.17 -5.49 3.85
C ALA A 104 -10.83 -5.94 5.27
N ASP A 105 -9.55 -6.01 5.61
CA ASP A 105 -9.09 -6.41 6.93
C ASP A 105 -7.73 -5.76 7.28
N GLY A 106 -7.40 -5.77 8.56
CA GLY A 106 -6.07 -5.45 9.07
C GLY A 106 -5.16 -6.67 9.09
N VAL A 107 -3.88 -6.50 8.82
CA VAL A 107 -2.90 -7.62 8.86
C VAL A 107 -2.90 -8.32 10.22
N GLY A 108 -3.09 -7.57 11.31
CA GLY A 108 -3.11 -8.12 12.67
C GLY A 108 -4.37 -8.92 13.04
N SER A 109 -5.47 -8.78 12.29
CA SER A 109 -6.76 -9.44 12.55
C SER A 109 -7.14 -10.46 11.49
N ILE A 110 -6.47 -10.49 10.36
CA ILE A 110 -6.84 -11.27 9.19
C ILE A 110 -6.93 -12.77 9.48
N LYS A 111 -8.01 -13.37 9.01
CA LYS A 111 -8.24 -14.81 9.09
C LYS A 111 -8.19 -15.44 7.70
N PRO A 112 -7.63 -16.64 7.56
CA PRO A 112 -7.64 -17.35 6.29
C PRO A 112 -9.08 -17.70 5.88
N GLY A 113 -9.34 -17.79 4.58
CA GLY A 113 -10.62 -18.32 4.09
C GLY A 113 -11.20 -17.67 2.86
N ALA A 114 -10.93 -16.39 2.61
CA ALA A 114 -11.29 -15.75 1.35
C ALA A 114 -10.32 -16.12 0.22
N ARG A 115 -10.78 -16.03 -1.02
CA ARG A 115 -9.93 -16.09 -2.22
C ARG A 115 -9.87 -14.73 -2.85
N LEU A 116 -8.69 -14.32 -3.34
CA LEU A 116 -8.46 -13.00 -3.89
C LEU A 116 -7.87 -13.09 -5.31
N ASP A 117 -8.46 -12.35 -6.23
CA ASP A 117 -7.92 -12.13 -7.57
C ASP A 117 -6.98 -10.92 -7.59
N VAL A 118 -7.22 -9.97 -6.68
CA VAL A 118 -6.41 -8.77 -6.52
C VAL A 118 -6.21 -8.47 -5.04
N LEU A 119 -4.95 -8.26 -4.66
CA LEU A 119 -4.56 -7.73 -3.36
C LEU A 119 -4.12 -6.26 -3.50
N LEU A 120 -4.77 -5.40 -2.75
CA LEU A 120 -4.41 -4.01 -2.54
C LEU A 120 -3.89 -3.86 -1.11
N ALA A 121 -2.57 -3.89 -0.96
CA ALA A 121 -1.90 -3.78 0.33
C ALA A 121 -1.43 -2.33 0.53
N ASP A 122 -2.21 -1.53 1.27
CA ASP A 122 -1.95 -0.11 1.50
C ASP A 122 -1.48 0.16 2.93
N ASP A 123 -0.24 0.61 3.09
CA ASP A 123 0.40 0.85 4.37
C ASP A 123 0.25 -0.36 5.34
N MET A 124 0.59 -1.57 4.84
CA MET A 124 0.49 -2.83 5.63
C MET A 124 1.39 -2.86 6.85
N VAL A 125 2.42 -2.05 6.88
CA VAL A 125 3.35 -1.93 7.99
C VAL A 125 3.48 -0.48 8.41
N GLY A 126 3.38 -0.23 9.70
CA GLY A 126 3.48 1.08 10.31
C GLY A 126 4.50 1.10 11.45
N ILE A 127 4.42 2.08 12.33
CA ILE A 127 5.35 2.24 13.46
C ILE A 127 5.37 0.99 14.35
N LYS A 128 4.19 0.46 14.71
CA LYS A 128 4.08 -0.67 15.64
C LYS A 128 4.67 -1.94 15.06
N GLU A 129 4.39 -2.22 13.80
CA GLU A 129 4.85 -3.40 13.08
C GLU A 129 6.37 -3.39 12.85
N ASN A 130 7.00 -2.21 12.93
CA ASN A 130 8.43 -2.03 12.72
C ASN A 130 9.23 -1.72 14.01
N ALA A 131 8.58 -1.57 15.16
CA ALA A 131 9.21 -1.13 16.40
C ALA A 131 10.29 -2.10 16.92
N THR A 132 10.09 -3.41 16.73
CA THR A 132 11.06 -4.43 17.16
C THR A 132 11.30 -5.48 16.07
N PRO A 133 12.46 -6.17 16.07
CA PRO A 133 12.71 -7.28 15.14
C PRO A 133 11.61 -8.34 15.16
N LEU A 134 11.09 -8.68 16.35
CA LEU A 134 10.01 -9.66 16.51
C LEU A 134 8.70 -9.19 15.84
N GLN A 135 8.37 -7.90 15.94
CA GLN A 135 7.16 -7.37 15.30
C GLN A 135 7.30 -7.36 13.77
N ARG A 136 8.47 -7.00 13.24
CA ARG A 136 8.76 -7.10 11.80
C ARG A 136 8.62 -8.53 11.29
N GLN A 137 9.21 -9.48 12.02
CA GLN A 137 9.10 -10.91 11.70
C GLN A 137 7.63 -11.37 11.71
N LYS A 138 6.86 -11.06 12.74
CA LYS A 138 5.43 -11.44 12.83
C LYS A 138 4.62 -10.87 11.68
N SER A 139 4.84 -9.64 11.28
CA SER A 139 4.14 -9.03 10.14
C SER A 139 4.45 -9.77 8.84
N SER A 140 5.71 -10.11 8.61
CA SER A 140 6.13 -10.92 7.46
C SER A 140 5.52 -12.32 7.49
N GLU A 141 5.60 -13.01 8.62
CA GLU A 141 5.01 -14.35 8.79
C GLU A 141 3.50 -14.35 8.55
N THR A 142 2.77 -13.38 9.09
CA THR A 142 1.33 -13.25 8.86
C THR A 142 1.03 -13.10 7.36
N TYR A 143 1.81 -12.27 6.65
CA TYR A 143 1.64 -12.13 5.22
C TYR A 143 1.84 -13.47 4.50
N TRP A 144 2.96 -14.15 4.70
CA TRP A 144 3.30 -15.37 3.96
C TRP A 144 2.44 -16.57 4.35
N GLN A 145 2.02 -16.67 5.61
CA GLN A 145 1.26 -17.82 6.10
C GLN A 145 -0.26 -17.66 5.93
N VAL A 146 -0.77 -16.42 5.91
CA VAL A 146 -2.22 -16.17 5.88
C VAL A 146 -2.64 -15.48 4.59
N VAL A 147 -2.00 -14.35 4.24
CA VAL A 147 -2.44 -13.51 3.11
C VAL A 147 -2.06 -14.13 1.76
N ASP A 148 -0.82 -14.55 1.60
CA ASP A 148 -0.33 -15.11 0.32
C ASP A 148 -1.13 -16.35 -0.11
N PRO A 149 -1.49 -17.29 0.77
CA PRO A 149 -2.35 -18.44 0.42
C PRO A 149 -3.79 -18.10 0.04
N MET A 150 -4.27 -16.88 0.32
CA MET A 150 -5.59 -16.42 -0.15
C MET A 150 -5.57 -16.04 -1.64
N LEU A 151 -4.41 -15.79 -2.20
CA LEU A 151 -4.25 -15.35 -3.57
C LEU A 151 -4.35 -16.52 -4.54
N VAL A 152 -5.21 -16.39 -5.55
CA VAL A 152 -5.34 -17.41 -6.58
C VAL A 152 -4.19 -17.32 -7.61
N PRO A 153 -3.88 -18.39 -8.35
CA PRO A 153 -2.93 -18.32 -9.44
C PRO A 153 -3.28 -17.20 -10.44
N GLY A 154 -2.29 -16.41 -10.83
CA GLY A 154 -2.50 -15.23 -11.72
C GLY A 154 -3.06 -13.99 -11.04
N SER A 155 -3.22 -14.00 -9.71
CA SER A 155 -3.69 -12.83 -8.96
C SER A 155 -2.72 -11.65 -9.06
N LYS A 156 -3.28 -10.44 -9.00
CA LYS A 156 -2.50 -9.20 -8.92
C LYS A 156 -2.21 -8.84 -7.45
N ARG A 157 -1.00 -8.36 -7.18
CA ARG A 157 -0.53 -8.03 -5.82
C ARG A 157 0.17 -6.68 -5.85
N TRP A 158 -0.50 -5.65 -5.39
CA TRP A 158 0.07 -4.30 -5.35
C TRP A 158 0.24 -3.83 -3.91
N TYR A 159 1.50 -3.64 -3.55
CA TYR A 159 1.91 -3.15 -2.24
C TYR A 159 2.24 -1.68 -2.36
N ILE A 160 1.65 -0.87 -1.51
CA ILE A 160 1.86 0.57 -1.50
C ILE A 160 2.18 1.01 -0.08
N GLY A 161 3.18 1.85 0.09
CA GLY A 161 3.54 2.31 1.42
C GLY A 161 4.64 3.35 1.45
N THR A 162 5.11 3.59 2.66
CA THR A 162 6.32 4.35 3.00
C THR A 162 7.27 3.47 3.79
N ARG A 163 8.57 3.71 3.70
CA ARG A 163 9.58 2.98 4.44
C ARG A 163 9.56 3.35 5.93
N TRP A 164 9.80 2.36 6.79
CA TRP A 164 9.87 2.54 8.24
C TRP A 164 11.16 2.04 8.88
N HIS A 165 11.79 1.06 8.27
CA HIS A 165 13.02 0.45 8.76
C HIS A 165 13.81 -0.19 7.60
N GLU A 166 15.12 -0.34 7.75
CA GLU A 166 15.95 -1.01 6.74
C GLU A 166 15.50 -2.47 6.46
N ASP A 167 15.03 -3.17 7.51
CA ASP A 167 14.50 -4.53 7.46
C ASP A 167 12.97 -4.59 7.59
N ASP A 168 12.24 -3.60 7.08
CA ASP A 168 10.80 -3.68 7.02
C ASP A 168 10.31 -4.70 5.95
N PHE A 169 9.03 -5.01 5.98
CA PHE A 169 8.42 -5.94 5.01
C PHE A 169 8.63 -5.50 3.54
N TYR A 170 8.71 -4.21 3.28
CA TYR A 170 8.97 -3.70 1.93
C TYR A 170 10.40 -3.98 1.46
N ALA A 171 11.38 -3.94 2.37
CA ALA A 171 12.74 -4.38 2.07
C ALA A 171 12.78 -5.88 1.73
N GLU A 172 12.01 -6.70 2.45
CA GLU A 172 11.90 -8.12 2.14
C GLU A 172 11.31 -8.35 0.74
N LEU A 173 10.24 -7.64 0.38
CA LEU A 173 9.66 -7.73 -0.96
C LEU A 173 10.68 -7.37 -2.05
N THR A 174 11.47 -6.31 -1.83
CA THR A 174 12.53 -5.91 -2.76
C THR A 174 13.61 -6.98 -2.89
N ARG A 175 14.07 -7.56 -1.78
CA ARG A 175 15.03 -8.68 -1.77
C ARG A 175 14.51 -9.92 -2.48
N LYS A 176 13.19 -10.15 -2.46
CA LYS A 176 12.50 -11.22 -3.20
C LYS A 176 12.25 -10.87 -4.68
N GLY A 177 12.82 -9.78 -5.19
CA GLY A 177 12.74 -9.40 -6.60
C GLY A 177 11.39 -8.81 -7.02
N VAL A 178 10.58 -8.30 -6.10
CA VAL A 178 9.34 -7.60 -6.47
C VAL A 178 9.71 -6.30 -7.16
N PRO A 179 9.24 -6.05 -8.40
CA PRO A 179 9.44 -4.79 -9.10
C PRO A 179 9.01 -3.62 -8.21
N THR A 180 9.93 -2.66 -8.02
CA THR A 180 9.74 -1.56 -7.07
C THR A 180 9.80 -0.22 -7.78
N TYR A 181 8.78 0.62 -7.56
CA TYR A 181 8.71 2.02 -7.96
C TYR A 181 8.84 2.87 -6.70
N GLN A 182 9.99 3.52 -6.54
CA GLN A 182 10.27 4.37 -5.39
C GLN A 182 10.48 5.82 -5.85
N ARG A 183 9.85 6.76 -5.15
CA ARG A 183 9.99 8.21 -5.37
C ARG A 183 10.25 8.93 -4.04
N ARG A 184 10.90 10.08 -4.14
CA ARG A 184 11.14 11.02 -3.05
C ARG A 184 10.23 12.22 -3.22
N SER A 185 9.89 12.93 -2.13
CA SER A 185 9.11 14.18 -2.24
C SER A 185 9.94 15.32 -2.82
N LEU A 186 11.23 15.33 -2.53
CA LEU A 186 12.21 16.24 -3.09
C LEU A 186 13.28 15.42 -3.82
N GLU A 187 13.32 15.56 -5.13
CA GLU A 187 14.25 14.89 -6.03
C GLU A 187 15.27 15.92 -6.57
N ASP A 188 16.30 15.48 -7.28
CA ASP A 188 17.31 16.36 -7.88
C ASP A 188 16.69 17.35 -8.89
N SER A 189 15.55 16.98 -9.49
CA SER A 189 14.77 17.82 -10.40
C SER A 189 13.78 18.76 -9.70
N GLY A 190 13.71 18.76 -8.37
CA GLY A 190 12.77 19.52 -7.55
C GLY A 190 11.67 18.68 -6.93
N PRO A 191 10.63 19.33 -6.38
CA PRO A 191 9.51 18.64 -5.74
C PRO A 191 8.77 17.67 -6.70
N LEU A 192 8.42 16.47 -6.20
CA LEU A 192 7.68 15.47 -6.97
C LEU A 192 6.28 15.95 -7.39
N TRP A 193 5.67 16.79 -6.58
CA TRP A 193 4.34 17.37 -6.82
C TRP A 193 4.34 18.85 -6.44
N PRO A 194 4.93 19.74 -7.29
CA PRO A 194 5.17 21.14 -6.96
C PRO A 194 3.88 21.95 -6.73
N GLU A 195 2.75 21.55 -7.35
CA GLU A 195 1.46 22.23 -7.16
C GLU A 195 0.90 22.06 -5.75
N MET A 196 1.27 20.99 -5.04
CA MET A 196 0.81 20.70 -3.68
C MET A 196 1.90 20.90 -2.64
N TYR A 197 3.13 20.57 -2.99
CA TYR A 197 4.30 20.64 -2.11
C TYR A 197 5.43 21.38 -2.81
N THR A 198 5.52 22.71 -2.59
CA THR A 198 6.67 23.48 -3.06
C THR A 198 7.93 23.08 -2.28
N GLU A 199 9.08 23.48 -2.75
CA GLU A 199 10.36 23.22 -2.07
C GLU A 199 10.37 23.84 -0.67
N GLU A 200 9.86 25.07 -0.53
CA GLU A 200 9.77 25.78 0.76
C GLU A 200 8.90 25.00 1.76
N VAL A 201 7.74 24.48 1.32
CA VAL A 201 6.84 23.69 2.17
C VAL A 201 7.52 22.39 2.60
N LEU A 202 8.29 21.74 1.73
CA LEU A 202 9.02 20.53 2.07
C LEU A 202 10.19 20.80 3.02
N LEU A 203 10.91 21.89 2.84
CA LEU A 203 11.98 22.33 3.76
C LEU A 203 11.44 22.68 5.14
N GLN A 204 10.33 23.42 5.21
CA GLN A 204 9.64 23.70 6.47
C GLN A 204 9.23 22.41 7.18
N LYS A 205 8.63 21.44 6.45
CA LYS A 205 8.31 20.11 7.03
C LYS A 205 9.54 19.36 7.55
N LYS A 206 10.67 19.50 6.88
CA LYS A 206 11.92 18.90 7.34
C LYS A 206 12.41 19.51 8.65
N GLU A 207 12.26 20.83 8.81
CA GLU A 207 12.58 21.52 10.07
C GLU A 207 11.63 21.10 11.22
N GLU A 208 10.32 21.04 10.94
CA GLU A 208 9.29 20.66 11.91
C GLU A 208 9.44 19.21 12.40
N LEU A 209 9.68 18.28 11.50
CA LEU A 209 9.74 16.85 11.79
C LEU A 209 11.12 16.37 12.23
N GLY A 210 12.16 17.12 11.88
CA GLY A 210 13.55 16.69 11.98
C GLY A 210 13.96 15.75 10.83
N GLY A 211 15.27 15.77 10.53
CA GLY A 211 15.85 15.04 9.40
C GLY A 211 15.45 13.56 9.30
N PRO A 212 15.59 12.75 10.36
CA PRO A 212 15.29 11.31 10.31
C PRO A 212 13.83 11.00 9.97
N ILE A 213 12.86 11.70 10.59
CA ILE A 213 11.42 11.48 10.32
C ILE A 213 11.06 11.93 8.90
N PHE A 214 11.59 13.07 8.47
CA PHE A 214 11.39 13.56 7.11
C PHE A 214 11.97 12.57 6.08
N SER A 215 13.16 12.04 6.31
CA SER A 215 13.80 11.05 5.44
C SER A 215 12.95 9.80 5.28
N LEU A 216 12.39 9.28 6.36
CA LEU A 216 11.47 8.13 6.29
C LEU A 216 10.20 8.44 5.50
N GLN A 217 9.46 9.47 5.93
CA GLN A 217 8.08 9.67 5.48
C GLN A 217 7.98 10.40 4.14
N TYR A 218 8.98 11.24 3.83
CA TYR A 218 8.96 12.07 2.63
C TYR A 218 10.03 11.70 1.60
N GLN A 219 11.12 11.01 2.02
CA GLN A 219 12.17 10.59 1.09
C GLN A 219 12.25 9.07 0.87
N ASN A 220 11.46 8.29 1.60
CA ASN A 220 11.56 6.82 1.62
C ASN A 220 13.00 6.34 1.89
N ASP A 221 13.76 7.11 2.66
CA ASP A 221 15.15 6.86 3.00
C ASP A 221 15.27 6.45 4.47
N VAL A 222 15.71 5.23 4.69
CA VAL A 222 15.87 4.62 6.02
C VAL A 222 17.28 4.82 6.59
N THR A 223 18.24 5.34 5.82
CA THR A 223 19.66 5.42 6.21
C THR A 223 19.91 6.34 7.40
N GLN A 224 19.04 7.32 7.63
CA GLN A 224 19.15 8.27 8.75
C GLN A 224 18.56 7.75 10.07
N MET A 225 18.03 6.53 10.12
CA MET A 225 17.46 5.94 11.34
C MET A 225 18.51 5.21 12.22
N GLY A 226 19.70 5.01 11.74
CA GLY A 226 20.82 4.52 12.54
C GLY A 226 21.11 5.50 13.69
N GLY A 227 21.06 4.99 14.93
CA GLY A 227 21.07 5.78 16.16
C GLY A 227 22.13 6.88 16.20
N ASN A 228 21.85 7.94 16.94
CA ASN A 228 22.62 9.19 17.02
C ASN A 228 24.13 9.06 17.39
N ILE A 229 24.62 7.83 17.64
CA ILE A 229 26.00 7.61 18.08
C ILE A 229 26.92 7.21 16.91
N PHE A 230 26.38 6.45 15.91
CA PHE A 230 27.16 6.05 14.75
C PHE A 230 26.34 6.29 13.47
N ARG A 231 26.57 7.41 12.81
CA ARG A 231 26.06 7.67 11.46
C ARG A 231 26.99 6.98 10.45
N TYR A 232 26.41 6.32 9.45
CA TYR A 232 27.19 5.68 8.37
C TYR A 232 28.16 6.66 7.70
N ASP A 233 27.79 7.95 7.60
CA ASP A 233 28.62 9.02 7.04
C ASP A 233 29.90 9.29 7.85
N PHE A 234 29.97 8.81 9.10
CA PHE A 234 31.15 8.93 9.97
C PHE A 234 32.03 7.67 9.99
N LEU A 235 31.61 6.59 9.33
CA LEU A 235 32.38 5.37 9.24
C LEU A 235 33.47 5.54 8.17
N GLN A 236 34.73 5.56 8.60
CA GLN A 236 35.86 5.50 7.69
C GLN A 236 36.30 4.03 7.59
N TYR A 237 36.21 3.50 6.38
CA TYR A 237 36.76 2.18 6.10
C TYR A 237 38.25 2.30 5.93
N VAL A 238 39.05 1.57 6.72
CA VAL A 238 40.52 1.51 6.62
C VAL A 238 40.94 0.09 6.26
N ASP A 239 41.85 -0.05 5.34
CA ASP A 239 42.33 -1.36 4.90
C ASP A 239 43.20 -2.06 5.97
N ARG A 240 43.68 -1.31 6.98
CA ARG A 240 44.43 -1.83 8.11
C ARG A 240 44.04 -1.09 9.39
N VAL A 241 43.90 -1.86 10.49
CA VAL A 241 43.75 -1.27 11.83
C VAL A 241 45.05 -0.56 12.19
N PRO A 242 45.02 0.73 12.59
CA PRO A 242 46.22 1.39 13.13
C PRO A 242 46.76 0.62 14.33
N ALA A 243 48.08 0.48 14.40
CA ALA A 243 48.77 -0.21 15.50
C ALA A 243 48.63 0.56 16.83
#